data_3f1eda0864b6358f27170b8b486b8c43
#
_entry.id   3f1eda0864b6358f27170b8b486b8c43
#
_cell.length_a   1.000
_cell.length_b   1.000
_cell.length_c   1.000
_cell.angle_alpha   90.00
_cell.angle_beta   90.00
_cell.angle_gamma   90.00
#
_symmetry.space_group_name_H-M   'P 1'
#
loop_
_entity.id
_entity.type
_entity.pdbx_description
1 polymer ?
#
loop_
_entity_poly.entity_id
_entity_poly.type
_entity_poly.pdbx_seq_one_letter_code
_entity_poly.pdbx_strand_id
1 'polypeptide(L)'
;IKVLSERYPPIQIAALRGGLSLPLIVLWIHWRGAWPEVMRARWPLHLLRGALVIAMLVLFTVGVRGLPLTHAYTLMFFAPLLITVLAWPVLGEQAPRAHWWAVVGGLAGVLVALRPSAEGFVSWSGLAVLGAAVCYAVSAVVTRLCSRTDSKDSLVLWVMVILTLGAGVLAAPHWLPVQSADLWLWLGLAISGFLGQLAITEAFRHGQASAVAPFEYTALAWSLAIDWMVWRQWPDAFTLLGG
;
A
#
# COMPACT_ATOMS: atom_id res chain seq x y z
N ILE A 1 13.02 -0.61 2.21
CA ILE A 1 12.45 0.72 2.43
C ILE A 1 13.08 1.38 3.66
N LYS A 2 13.14 0.75 4.85
CA LYS A 2 13.66 1.32 6.11
C LYS A 2 15.03 2.00 5.91
N VAL A 3 16.01 1.31 5.33
CA VAL A 3 17.36 1.85 5.07
C VAL A 3 17.33 3.02 4.07
N LEU A 4 16.51 2.94 3.02
CA LEU A 4 16.41 4.01 2.03
C LEU A 4 15.72 5.26 2.58
N SER A 5 14.75 5.11 3.50
CA SER A 5 14.03 6.24 4.09
C SER A 5 14.88 7.12 5.03
N GLU A 6 16.05 6.62 5.46
CA GLU A 6 17.03 7.41 6.20
C GLU A 6 17.79 8.40 5.29
N ARG A 7 17.84 8.14 3.99
CA ARG A 7 18.65 8.89 3.03
C ARG A 7 17.83 9.65 2.00
N TYR A 8 16.65 9.13 1.65
CA TYR A 8 15.85 9.66 0.56
C TYR A 8 14.43 10.02 1.01
N PRO A 9 13.83 11.08 0.45
CA PRO A 9 12.44 11.43 0.73
C PRO A 9 11.47 10.29 0.36
N PRO A 10 10.44 10.02 1.17
CA PRO A 10 9.47 8.94 0.91
C PRO A 10 8.79 9.03 -0.46
N ILE A 11 8.50 10.25 -0.94
CA ILE A 11 7.89 10.48 -2.26
C ILE A 11 8.86 10.07 -3.38
N GLN A 12 10.16 10.36 -3.25
CA GLN A 12 11.19 9.92 -4.20
C GLN A 12 11.32 8.39 -4.21
N ILE A 13 11.29 7.75 -3.03
CA ILE A 13 11.30 6.29 -2.92
C ILE A 13 10.10 5.69 -3.66
N ALA A 14 8.92 6.27 -3.51
CA ALA A 14 7.71 5.79 -4.20
C ALA A 14 7.82 5.97 -5.73
N ALA A 15 8.35 7.11 -6.20
CA ALA A 15 8.59 7.37 -7.63
C ALA A 15 9.58 6.36 -8.21
N LEU A 16 10.71 6.15 -7.54
CA LEU A 16 11.75 5.20 -7.99
C LEU A 16 11.27 3.75 -7.90
N ARG A 17 10.51 3.37 -6.85
CA ARG A 17 9.88 2.06 -6.75
C ARG A 17 8.99 1.77 -7.97
N GLY A 18 8.14 2.73 -8.32
CA GLY A 18 7.29 2.60 -9.51
C GLY A 18 8.12 2.55 -10.78
N GLY A 19 9.00 3.53 -11.01
CA GLY A 19 9.79 3.68 -12.23
C GLY A 19 10.72 2.51 -12.51
N LEU A 20 11.41 2.01 -11.48
CA LEU A 20 12.31 0.86 -11.61
C LEU A 20 11.55 -0.48 -11.75
N SER A 21 10.29 -0.55 -11.29
CA SER A 21 9.45 -1.73 -11.54
C SER A 21 8.88 -1.76 -12.96
N LEU A 22 8.73 -0.61 -13.64
CA LEU A 22 8.14 -0.53 -14.99
C LEU A 22 8.86 -1.41 -16.04
N PRO A 23 10.20 -1.43 -16.13
CA PRO A 23 10.88 -2.32 -17.06
C PRO A 23 10.54 -3.80 -16.87
N LEU A 24 10.41 -4.24 -15.61
CA LEU A 24 10.03 -5.61 -15.27
C LEU A 24 8.59 -5.91 -15.70
N ILE A 25 7.67 -4.97 -15.48
CA ILE A 25 6.27 -5.07 -15.86
C ILE A 25 6.14 -5.12 -17.39
N VAL A 26 6.84 -4.24 -18.11
CA VAL A 26 6.84 -4.17 -19.57
C VAL A 26 7.37 -5.47 -20.16
N LEU A 27 8.48 -5.99 -19.62
CA LEU A 27 9.06 -7.27 -20.06
C LEU A 27 8.08 -8.43 -19.81
N TRP A 28 7.44 -8.46 -18.66
CA TRP A 28 6.41 -9.45 -18.31
C TRP A 28 5.23 -9.42 -19.28
N ILE A 29 4.68 -8.23 -19.58
CA ILE A 29 3.58 -8.04 -20.53
C ILE A 29 3.99 -8.46 -21.93
N HIS A 30 5.21 -8.10 -22.35
CA HIS A 30 5.76 -8.46 -23.66
C HIS A 30 5.87 -9.97 -23.84
N TRP A 31 6.44 -10.66 -22.85
CA TRP A 31 6.57 -12.13 -22.89
C TRP A 31 5.23 -12.85 -22.98
N ARG A 32 4.20 -12.28 -22.38
CA ARG A 32 2.85 -12.83 -22.41
C ARG A 32 2.04 -12.44 -23.64
N GLY A 33 2.52 -11.53 -24.44
CA GLY A 33 1.77 -10.98 -25.58
C GLY A 33 0.48 -10.24 -25.15
N ALA A 34 0.41 -9.73 -23.92
CA ALA A 34 -0.81 -9.19 -23.30
C ALA A 34 -1.08 -7.71 -23.63
N TRP A 35 -0.33 -7.10 -24.55
CA TRP A 35 -0.51 -5.68 -24.93
C TRP A 35 -1.91 -5.31 -25.37
N PRO A 36 -2.63 -6.12 -26.21
CA PRO A 36 -3.99 -5.77 -26.62
C PRO A 36 -4.97 -5.67 -25.46
N GLU A 37 -4.78 -6.49 -24.41
CA GLU A 37 -5.61 -6.47 -23.21
C GLU A 37 -5.28 -5.24 -22.33
N VAL A 38 -4.02 -4.88 -22.24
CA VAL A 38 -3.54 -3.73 -21.44
C VAL A 38 -4.06 -2.42 -22.00
N MET A 39 -4.17 -2.30 -23.34
CA MET A 39 -4.67 -1.08 -23.99
C MET A 39 -6.19 -0.92 -23.92
N ARG A 40 -6.93 -1.99 -23.60
CA ARG A 40 -8.40 -1.95 -23.42
C ARG A 40 -8.82 -1.54 -22.00
N ALA A 41 -8.03 -0.70 -21.35
CA ALA A 41 -8.24 -0.28 -19.98
C ALA A 41 -9.43 0.69 -19.83
N ARG A 42 -10.16 0.60 -18.72
CA ARG A 42 -11.14 1.58 -18.30
C ARG A 42 -10.46 2.81 -17.70
N TRP A 43 -9.98 3.70 -18.56
CA TRP A 43 -9.20 4.88 -18.19
C TRP A 43 -9.73 5.68 -16.99
N PRO A 44 -11.05 5.99 -16.87
CA PRO A 44 -11.54 6.76 -15.73
C PRO A 44 -11.25 6.09 -14.38
N LEU A 45 -11.38 4.75 -14.31
CA LEU A 45 -11.13 4.01 -13.08
C LEU A 45 -9.62 3.88 -12.77
N HIS A 46 -8.79 3.73 -13.81
CA HIS A 46 -7.33 3.74 -13.63
C HIS A 46 -6.81 5.09 -13.17
N LEU A 47 -7.33 6.19 -13.73
CA LEU A 47 -6.99 7.54 -13.30
C LEU A 47 -7.46 7.82 -11.87
N LEU A 48 -8.69 7.43 -11.53
CA LEU A 48 -9.20 7.54 -10.16
C LEU A 48 -8.30 6.77 -9.18
N ARG A 49 -7.98 5.51 -9.51
CA ARG A 49 -7.10 4.68 -8.68
C ARG A 49 -5.72 5.30 -8.50
N GLY A 50 -5.13 5.79 -9.60
CA GLY A 50 -3.83 6.46 -9.57
C GLY A 50 -3.86 7.74 -8.74
N ALA A 51 -4.89 8.58 -8.90
CA ALA A 51 -5.10 9.78 -8.11
C ALA A 51 -5.23 9.46 -6.61
N LEU A 52 -5.99 8.41 -6.26
CA LEU A 52 -6.15 7.96 -4.89
C LEU A 52 -4.82 7.47 -4.29
N VAL A 53 -3.99 6.74 -5.05
CA VAL A 53 -2.68 6.29 -4.59
C VAL A 53 -1.73 7.48 -4.37
N ILE A 54 -1.76 8.49 -5.23
CA ILE A 54 -0.97 9.72 -5.07
C ILE A 54 -1.49 10.52 -3.86
N ALA A 55 -2.81 10.69 -3.73
CA ALA A 55 -3.42 11.37 -2.59
C ALA A 55 -3.06 10.67 -1.27
N MET A 56 -3.16 9.35 -1.22
CA MET A 56 -2.71 8.54 -0.08
C MET A 56 -1.25 8.84 0.28
N LEU A 57 -0.36 8.83 -0.70
CA LEU A 57 1.08 9.09 -0.49
C LEU A 57 1.33 10.49 0.08
N VAL A 58 0.67 11.51 -0.48
CA VAL A 58 0.79 12.90 -0.02
C VAL A 58 0.24 13.05 1.40
N LEU A 59 -0.97 12.57 1.65
CA LEU A 59 -1.63 12.66 2.95
C LEU A 59 -0.85 11.92 4.03
N PHE A 60 -0.34 10.72 3.72
CA PHE A 60 0.52 9.97 4.63
C PHE A 60 1.82 10.74 4.94
N THR A 61 2.48 11.29 3.89
CA THR A 61 3.71 12.06 4.06
C THR A 61 3.50 13.32 4.91
N VAL A 62 2.35 13.99 4.73
CA VAL A 62 1.96 15.15 5.57
C VAL A 62 1.72 14.70 7.02
N GLY A 63 1.01 13.60 7.21
CA GLY A 63 0.67 13.08 8.52
C GLY A 63 1.89 12.68 9.35
N VAL A 64 2.87 11.98 8.76
CA VAL A 64 4.07 11.54 9.48
C VAL A 64 5.04 12.66 9.86
N ARG A 65 4.85 13.88 9.35
CA ARG A 65 5.63 15.04 9.80
C ARG A 65 5.25 15.51 11.21
N GLY A 66 4.01 15.27 11.63
CA GLY A 66 3.50 15.70 12.93
C GLY A 66 3.08 14.57 13.85
N LEU A 67 3.30 13.30 13.45
CA LEU A 67 2.99 12.11 14.24
C LEU A 67 4.15 11.14 14.29
N PRO A 68 4.37 10.45 15.41
CA PRO A 68 5.25 9.28 15.44
C PRO A 68 4.79 8.23 14.42
N LEU A 69 5.73 7.56 13.77
CA LEU A 69 5.43 6.54 12.76
C LEU A 69 4.50 5.45 13.28
N THR A 70 4.64 5.07 14.54
CA THR A 70 3.77 4.09 15.21
C THR A 70 2.30 4.50 15.14
N HIS A 71 1.99 5.77 15.46
CA HIS A 71 0.62 6.30 15.39
C HIS A 71 0.11 6.38 13.94
N ALA A 72 0.97 6.80 13.02
CA ALA A 72 0.62 6.85 11.60
C ALA A 72 0.27 5.45 11.05
N TYR A 73 1.10 4.44 11.35
CA TYR A 73 0.79 3.08 10.94
C TYR A 73 -0.46 2.52 11.60
N THR A 74 -0.69 2.80 12.90
CA THR A 74 -1.94 2.39 13.56
C THR A 74 -3.16 2.94 12.84
N LEU A 75 -3.13 4.21 12.44
CA LEU A 75 -4.23 4.83 11.68
C LEU A 75 -4.36 4.23 10.28
N MET A 76 -3.27 3.88 9.61
CA MET A 76 -3.32 3.18 8.32
C MET A 76 -3.96 1.81 8.42
N PHE A 77 -3.79 1.10 9.54
CA PHE A 77 -4.43 -0.20 9.78
C PHE A 77 -5.95 -0.14 9.98
N PHE A 78 -6.56 1.05 9.95
CA PHE A 78 -8.02 1.17 9.78
C PHE A 78 -8.46 0.88 8.34
N ALA A 79 -7.56 0.89 7.36
CA ALA A 79 -7.89 0.65 5.96
C ALA A 79 -8.59 -0.70 5.70
N PRO A 80 -8.18 -1.86 6.27
CA PRO A 80 -8.89 -3.13 6.10
C PRO A 80 -10.35 -3.09 6.58
N LEU A 81 -10.61 -2.37 7.68
CA LEU A 81 -11.98 -2.15 8.16
C LEU A 81 -12.78 -1.33 7.14
N LEU A 82 -12.21 -0.25 6.62
CA LEU A 82 -12.84 0.59 5.61
C LEU A 82 -13.08 -0.17 4.30
N ILE A 83 -12.15 -1.02 3.86
CA ILE A 83 -12.33 -1.90 2.68
C ILE A 83 -13.53 -2.81 2.89
N THR A 84 -13.65 -3.44 4.06
CA THR A 84 -14.75 -4.34 4.39
C THR A 84 -16.09 -3.61 4.42
N VAL A 85 -16.14 -2.41 5.00
CA VAL A 85 -17.34 -1.55 5.01
C VAL A 85 -17.75 -1.13 3.60
N LEU A 86 -16.78 -0.72 2.77
CA LEU A 86 -17.03 -0.24 1.42
C LEU A 86 -17.35 -1.37 0.42
N ALA A 87 -16.97 -2.61 0.71
CA ALA A 87 -17.21 -3.74 -0.18
C ALA A 87 -18.70 -3.95 -0.49
N TRP A 88 -19.58 -3.75 0.48
CA TRP A 88 -21.02 -3.91 0.26
C TRP A 88 -21.62 -2.82 -0.64
N PRO A 89 -21.56 -1.51 -0.32
CA PRO A 89 -22.23 -0.48 -1.11
C PRO A 89 -21.62 -0.28 -2.51
N VAL A 90 -20.32 -0.57 -2.70
CA VAL A 90 -19.61 -0.32 -3.97
C VAL A 90 -19.55 -1.56 -4.85
N LEU A 91 -19.30 -2.72 -4.27
CA LEU A 91 -19.08 -3.97 -4.99
C LEU A 91 -20.29 -4.91 -4.94
N GLY A 92 -21.25 -4.67 -4.03
CA GLY A 92 -22.34 -5.58 -3.73
C GLY A 92 -21.89 -6.85 -2.99
N GLU A 93 -20.67 -6.87 -2.46
CA GLU A 93 -20.10 -8.03 -1.76
C GLU A 93 -20.50 -7.99 -0.27
N GLN A 94 -21.36 -8.92 0.15
CA GLN A 94 -21.72 -9.06 1.56
C GLN A 94 -20.58 -9.77 2.30
N ALA A 95 -20.01 -9.11 3.30
CA ALA A 95 -18.98 -9.70 4.15
C ALA A 95 -19.62 -10.69 5.15
N PRO A 96 -19.24 -11.99 5.14
CA PRO A 96 -19.65 -12.94 6.17
C PRO A 96 -19.20 -12.48 7.56
N ARG A 97 -19.89 -12.93 8.61
CA ARG A 97 -19.54 -12.61 10.00
C ARG A 97 -18.06 -12.92 10.34
N ALA A 98 -17.52 -13.98 9.75
CA ALA A 98 -16.12 -14.36 9.93
C ALA A 98 -15.13 -13.28 9.48
N HIS A 99 -15.40 -12.58 8.35
CA HIS A 99 -14.55 -11.48 7.87
C HIS A 99 -14.59 -10.29 8.84
N TRP A 100 -15.76 -9.94 9.39
CA TRP A 100 -15.88 -8.90 10.41
C TRP A 100 -15.08 -9.23 11.67
N TRP A 101 -15.18 -10.47 12.17
CA TRP A 101 -14.37 -10.90 13.32
C TRP A 101 -12.87 -10.84 13.03
N ALA A 102 -12.45 -11.24 11.84
CA ALA A 102 -11.04 -11.17 11.43
C ALA A 102 -10.53 -9.72 11.37
N VAL A 103 -11.33 -8.80 10.81
CA VAL A 103 -10.93 -7.38 10.71
C VAL A 103 -10.91 -6.72 12.10
N VAL A 104 -11.94 -6.94 12.92
CA VAL A 104 -11.99 -6.35 14.27
C VAL A 104 -10.90 -6.95 15.16
N GLY A 105 -10.69 -8.27 15.09
CA GLY A 105 -9.62 -8.96 15.83
C GLY A 105 -8.24 -8.47 15.42
N GLY A 106 -7.97 -8.37 14.11
CA GLY A 106 -6.70 -7.85 13.59
C GLY A 106 -6.46 -6.40 14.00
N LEU A 107 -7.48 -5.53 13.93
CA LEU A 107 -7.36 -4.15 14.40
C LEU A 107 -7.09 -4.08 15.92
N ALA A 108 -7.77 -4.90 16.72
CA ALA A 108 -7.51 -5.00 18.15
C ALA A 108 -6.07 -5.45 18.43
N GLY A 109 -5.55 -6.44 17.69
CA GLY A 109 -4.16 -6.86 17.76
C GLY A 109 -3.18 -5.72 17.46
N VAL A 110 -3.42 -4.95 16.39
CA VAL A 110 -2.61 -3.78 16.05
C VAL A 110 -2.62 -2.73 17.17
N LEU A 111 -3.79 -2.44 17.77
CA LEU A 111 -3.90 -1.48 18.87
C LEU A 111 -3.13 -1.96 20.12
N VAL A 112 -3.15 -3.24 20.42
CA VAL A 112 -2.37 -3.84 21.51
C VAL A 112 -0.87 -3.76 21.23
N ALA A 113 -0.45 -4.09 19.99
CA ALA A 113 0.97 -4.08 19.60
C ALA A 113 1.57 -2.67 19.59
N LEU A 114 0.87 -1.72 18.97
CA LEU A 114 1.39 -0.37 18.72
C LEU A 114 1.10 0.64 19.82
N ARG A 115 0.13 0.40 20.71
CA ARG A 115 -0.23 1.23 21.88
C ARG A 115 -0.28 2.75 21.57
N PRO A 116 -1.07 3.17 20.60
CA PRO A 116 -1.11 4.58 20.24
C PRO A 116 -1.69 5.43 21.38
N SER A 117 -1.11 6.62 21.60
CA SER A 117 -1.71 7.60 22.52
C SER A 117 -2.95 8.24 21.87
N ALA A 118 -3.96 8.56 22.67
CA ALA A 118 -5.20 9.16 22.17
C ALA A 118 -4.99 10.56 21.56
N GLU A 119 -4.00 11.31 22.02
CA GLU A 119 -3.72 12.68 21.58
C GLU A 119 -3.34 12.78 20.09
N GLY A 120 -2.73 11.73 19.52
CA GLY A 120 -2.34 11.71 18.11
C GLY A 120 -3.51 11.59 17.13
N PHE A 121 -4.65 11.02 17.56
CA PHE A 121 -5.78 10.72 16.66
C PHE A 121 -6.57 11.97 16.23
N VAL A 122 -6.67 12.99 17.06
CA VAL A 122 -7.49 14.19 16.83
C VAL A 122 -6.68 15.37 16.29
N SER A 123 -5.43 15.14 15.89
CA SER A 123 -4.58 16.17 15.29
C SER A 123 -4.80 16.28 13.76
N TRP A 124 -4.44 17.43 13.17
CA TRP A 124 -4.43 17.59 11.70
C TRP A 124 -3.61 16.50 11.00
N SER A 125 -2.50 16.10 11.60
CA SER A 125 -1.66 15.00 11.11
C SER A 125 -2.38 13.66 11.20
N GLY A 126 -3.14 13.40 12.27
CA GLY A 126 -3.98 12.21 12.41
C GLY A 126 -5.08 12.15 11.36
N LEU A 127 -5.76 13.28 11.12
CA LEU A 127 -6.78 13.39 10.09
C LEU A 127 -6.18 13.17 8.68
N ALA A 128 -4.98 13.67 8.43
CA ALA A 128 -4.29 13.42 7.16
C ALA A 128 -4.00 11.91 6.96
N VAL A 129 -3.50 11.21 7.97
CA VAL A 129 -3.27 9.76 7.88
C VAL A 129 -4.56 8.98 7.73
N LEU A 130 -5.63 9.34 8.44
CA LEU A 130 -6.95 8.73 8.24
C LEU A 130 -7.46 8.96 6.80
N GLY A 131 -7.27 10.18 6.27
CA GLY A 131 -7.54 10.47 4.86
C GLY A 131 -6.74 9.58 3.92
N ALA A 132 -5.46 9.32 4.23
CA ALA A 132 -4.64 8.37 3.49
C ALA A 132 -5.21 6.94 3.55
N ALA A 133 -5.66 6.49 4.72
CA ALA A 133 -6.28 5.17 4.88
C ALA A 133 -7.59 5.05 4.08
N VAL A 134 -8.40 6.12 4.04
CA VAL A 134 -9.60 6.18 3.19
C VAL A 134 -9.23 6.10 1.71
N CYS A 135 -8.25 6.88 1.24
CA CYS A 135 -7.78 6.83 -0.15
C CYS A 135 -7.28 5.44 -0.53
N TYR A 136 -6.54 4.78 0.36
CA TYR A 136 -6.08 3.41 0.16
C TYR A 136 -7.25 2.43 0.07
N ALA A 137 -8.19 2.48 1.02
CA ALA A 137 -9.36 1.61 1.03
C ALA A 137 -10.22 1.76 -0.23
N VAL A 138 -10.49 3.00 -0.65
CA VAL A 138 -11.22 3.26 -1.90
C VAL A 138 -10.43 2.75 -3.11
N SER A 139 -9.11 2.95 -3.16
CA SER A 139 -8.24 2.43 -4.22
C SER A 139 -8.28 0.90 -4.31
N ALA A 140 -8.29 0.20 -3.16
CA ALA A 140 -8.41 -1.25 -3.10
C ALA A 140 -9.76 -1.74 -3.65
N VAL A 141 -10.85 -1.10 -3.24
CA VAL A 141 -12.21 -1.39 -3.74
C VAL A 141 -12.31 -1.10 -5.25
N VAL A 142 -11.74 0.01 -5.73
CA VAL A 142 -11.65 0.32 -7.17
C VAL A 142 -10.82 -0.74 -7.91
N THR A 143 -9.74 -1.24 -7.30
CA THR A 143 -8.95 -2.35 -7.87
C THR A 143 -9.81 -3.59 -8.06
N ARG A 144 -10.60 -3.96 -7.07
CA ARG A 144 -11.56 -5.08 -7.15
C ARG A 144 -12.61 -4.84 -8.22
N LEU A 145 -13.14 -3.61 -8.33
CA LEU A 145 -14.10 -3.23 -9.35
C LEU A 145 -13.50 -3.34 -10.76
N CYS A 146 -12.30 -2.81 -10.98
CA CYS A 146 -11.58 -2.89 -12.25
C CYS A 146 -11.26 -4.34 -12.63
N SER A 147 -10.91 -5.19 -11.65
CA SER A 147 -10.53 -6.57 -11.91
C SER A 147 -11.64 -7.44 -12.50
N ARG A 148 -12.89 -6.97 -12.46
CA ARG A 148 -14.04 -7.64 -13.08
C ARG A 148 -14.04 -7.53 -14.62
N THR A 149 -13.34 -6.55 -15.17
CA THR A 149 -13.37 -6.23 -16.60
C THR A 149 -12.01 -6.09 -17.23
N ASP A 150 -11.03 -5.61 -16.46
CA ASP A 150 -9.71 -5.28 -16.96
C ASP A 150 -8.72 -6.41 -16.62
N SER A 151 -7.69 -6.59 -17.45
CA SER A 151 -6.64 -7.58 -17.19
C SER A 151 -5.79 -7.18 -16.00
N LYS A 152 -5.20 -8.16 -15.31
CA LYS A 152 -4.25 -7.91 -14.23
C LYS A 152 -3.05 -7.07 -14.68
N ASP A 153 -2.60 -7.33 -15.89
CA ASP A 153 -1.43 -6.66 -16.46
C ASP A 153 -1.72 -5.17 -16.67
N SER A 154 -2.95 -4.82 -17.09
CA SER A 154 -3.45 -3.44 -17.14
C SER A 154 -3.49 -2.79 -15.75
N LEU A 155 -4.02 -3.50 -14.76
CA LEU A 155 -4.10 -3.00 -13.37
C LEU A 155 -2.73 -2.71 -12.77
N VAL A 156 -1.74 -3.58 -13.03
CA VAL A 156 -0.38 -3.42 -12.52
C VAL A 156 0.36 -2.30 -13.27
N LEU A 157 0.28 -2.28 -14.60
CA LEU A 157 1.00 -1.29 -15.40
C LEU A 157 0.52 0.13 -15.10
N TRP A 158 -0.77 0.39 -15.24
CA TRP A 158 -1.30 1.76 -15.17
C TRP A 158 -1.15 2.39 -13.79
N VAL A 159 -1.33 1.63 -12.71
CA VAL A 159 -1.08 2.18 -11.37
C VAL A 159 0.38 2.53 -11.17
N MET A 160 1.33 1.72 -11.70
CA MET A 160 2.75 2.02 -11.58
C MET A 160 3.16 3.20 -12.44
N VAL A 161 2.62 3.33 -13.64
CA VAL A 161 2.85 4.50 -14.51
C VAL A 161 2.37 5.77 -13.82
N ILE A 162 1.11 5.80 -13.34
CA ILE A 162 0.54 6.98 -12.71
C ILE A 162 1.29 7.32 -11.41
N LEU A 163 1.63 6.31 -10.58
CA LEU A 163 2.42 6.51 -9.38
C LEU A 163 3.79 7.10 -9.70
N THR A 164 4.49 6.55 -10.69
CA THR A 164 5.82 7.02 -11.11
C THR A 164 5.78 8.47 -11.56
N LEU A 165 4.84 8.80 -12.44
CA LEU A 165 4.70 10.17 -12.96
C LEU A 165 4.26 11.14 -11.86
N GLY A 166 3.22 10.79 -11.09
CA GLY A 166 2.70 11.68 -10.04
C GLY A 166 3.69 11.87 -8.90
N ALA A 167 4.25 10.79 -8.36
CA ALA A 167 5.26 10.89 -7.31
C ALA A 167 6.56 11.52 -7.83
N GLY A 168 6.93 11.28 -9.09
CA GLY A 168 8.09 11.88 -9.74
C GLY A 168 7.96 13.41 -9.85
N VAL A 169 6.81 13.91 -10.29
CA VAL A 169 6.53 15.36 -10.34
C VAL A 169 6.57 15.98 -8.94
N LEU A 170 5.96 15.30 -7.96
CA LEU A 170 5.96 15.79 -6.56
C LEU A 170 7.33 15.73 -5.90
N ALA A 171 8.18 14.76 -6.26
CA ALA A 171 9.53 14.63 -5.73
C ALA A 171 10.53 15.58 -6.41
N ALA A 172 10.27 16.05 -7.64
CA ALA A 172 11.20 16.81 -8.44
C ALA A 172 11.85 18.00 -7.72
N PRO A 173 11.12 18.83 -6.92
CA PRO A 173 11.73 19.98 -6.22
C PRO A 173 12.76 19.58 -5.14
N HIS A 174 12.68 18.36 -4.62
CA HIS A 174 13.51 17.87 -3.52
C HIS A 174 14.23 16.58 -3.89
N TRP A 175 14.48 16.38 -5.19
CA TRP A 175 15.11 15.16 -5.67
C TRP A 175 16.57 15.08 -5.26
N LEU A 176 16.94 14.00 -4.58
CA LEU A 176 18.31 13.72 -4.20
C LEU A 176 18.96 12.77 -5.21
N PRO A 177 20.23 12.97 -5.57
CA PRO A 177 20.93 12.07 -6.49
C PRO A 177 21.05 10.67 -5.90
N VAL A 178 20.75 9.66 -6.72
CA VAL A 178 20.86 8.26 -6.32
C VAL A 178 22.31 7.87 -6.22
N GLN A 179 22.73 7.34 -5.06
CA GLN A 179 24.10 6.90 -4.84
C GLN A 179 24.31 5.49 -5.45
N SER A 180 25.47 5.28 -6.07
CA SER A 180 25.82 3.97 -6.66
C SER A 180 25.88 2.85 -5.61
N ALA A 181 26.25 3.17 -4.37
CA ALA A 181 26.27 2.21 -3.25
C ALA A 181 24.87 1.63 -2.93
N ASP A 182 23.80 2.36 -3.25
CA ASP A 182 22.43 1.97 -2.95
C ASP A 182 21.74 1.18 -4.10
N LEU A 183 22.42 0.95 -5.23
CA LEU A 183 21.83 0.31 -6.41
C LEU A 183 21.21 -1.07 -6.11
N TRP A 184 21.82 -1.87 -5.24
CA TRP A 184 21.27 -3.17 -4.84
C TRP A 184 19.97 -3.03 -4.05
N LEU A 185 19.87 -2.00 -3.21
CA LEU A 185 18.64 -1.70 -2.46
C LEU A 185 17.52 -1.26 -3.41
N TRP A 186 17.86 -0.45 -4.42
CA TRP A 186 16.91 -0.03 -5.45
C TRP A 186 16.46 -1.18 -6.33
N LEU A 187 17.35 -2.09 -6.71
CA LEU A 187 16.99 -3.31 -7.45
C LEU A 187 16.05 -4.20 -6.62
N GLY A 188 16.38 -4.42 -5.34
CA GLY A 188 15.51 -5.17 -4.42
C GLY A 188 14.14 -4.51 -4.25
N LEU A 189 14.09 -3.16 -4.18
CA LEU A 189 12.85 -2.41 -4.11
C LEU A 189 12.01 -2.53 -5.38
N ALA A 190 12.65 -2.52 -6.56
CA ALA A 190 11.98 -2.69 -7.85
C ALA A 190 11.34 -4.07 -7.97
N ILE A 191 12.09 -5.12 -7.66
CA ILE A 191 11.62 -6.51 -7.72
C ILE A 191 10.49 -6.74 -6.71
N SER A 192 10.69 -6.34 -5.45
CA SER A 192 9.65 -6.49 -4.41
C SER A 192 8.43 -5.63 -4.71
N GLY A 193 8.61 -4.43 -5.27
CA GLY A 193 7.53 -3.56 -5.71
C GLY A 193 6.69 -4.17 -6.82
N PHE A 194 7.34 -4.76 -7.83
CA PHE A 194 6.68 -5.49 -8.92
C PHE A 194 5.91 -6.71 -8.40
N LEU A 195 6.59 -7.59 -7.66
CA LEU A 195 5.98 -8.83 -7.15
C LEU A 195 4.84 -8.52 -6.16
N GLY A 196 5.04 -7.56 -5.26
CA GLY A 196 4.01 -7.15 -4.31
C GLY A 196 2.79 -6.56 -5.00
N GLN A 197 2.99 -5.71 -6.03
CA GLN A 197 1.88 -5.14 -6.79
C GLN A 197 1.12 -6.22 -7.59
N LEU A 198 1.84 -7.19 -8.16
CA LEU A 198 1.24 -8.31 -8.85
C LEU A 198 0.42 -9.17 -7.87
N ALA A 199 0.99 -9.52 -6.71
CA ALA A 199 0.35 -10.36 -5.71
C ALA A 199 -0.92 -9.70 -5.14
N ILE A 200 -0.88 -8.42 -4.76
CA ILE A 200 -2.06 -7.72 -4.23
C ILE A 200 -3.15 -7.57 -5.30
N THR A 201 -2.77 -7.32 -6.56
CA THR A 201 -3.72 -7.25 -7.67
C THR A 201 -4.41 -8.60 -7.91
N GLU A 202 -3.65 -9.71 -7.87
CA GLU A 202 -4.22 -11.08 -7.99
C GLU A 202 -5.09 -11.43 -6.79
N ALA A 203 -4.71 -11.03 -5.58
CA ALA A 203 -5.52 -11.25 -4.39
C ALA A 203 -6.90 -10.59 -4.52
N PHE A 204 -6.96 -9.30 -4.89
CA PHE A 204 -8.23 -8.59 -5.11
C PHE A 204 -8.96 -9.03 -6.36
N ARG A 205 -8.30 -9.68 -7.32
CA ARG A 205 -8.96 -10.26 -8.51
C ARG A 205 -9.73 -11.53 -8.19
N HIS A 206 -9.15 -12.42 -7.40
CA HIS A 206 -9.71 -13.73 -7.10
C HIS A 206 -10.51 -13.78 -5.80
N GLY A 207 -10.15 -12.94 -4.81
CA GLY A 207 -10.84 -12.88 -3.53
C GLY A 207 -11.87 -11.76 -3.45
N GLN A 208 -12.88 -11.93 -2.59
CA GLN A 208 -13.73 -10.82 -2.16
C GLN A 208 -12.89 -9.78 -1.44
N ALA A 209 -13.19 -8.49 -1.60
CA ALA A 209 -12.42 -7.42 -0.96
C ALA A 209 -12.39 -7.58 0.58
N SER A 210 -13.53 -7.96 1.18
CA SER A 210 -13.64 -8.24 2.61
C SER A 210 -12.88 -9.48 3.09
N ALA A 211 -12.60 -10.45 2.19
CA ALA A 211 -11.80 -11.63 2.52
C ALA A 211 -10.30 -11.33 2.45
N VAL A 212 -9.88 -10.46 1.53
CA VAL A 212 -8.48 -10.07 1.33
C VAL A 212 -8.01 -9.08 2.40
N ALA A 213 -8.87 -8.13 2.78
CA ALA A 213 -8.53 -7.04 3.68
C ALA A 213 -7.89 -7.49 5.02
N PRO A 214 -8.38 -8.51 5.74
CA PRO A 214 -7.77 -8.93 7.01
C PRO A 214 -6.32 -9.41 6.88
N PHE A 215 -5.92 -9.93 5.71
CA PHE A 215 -4.54 -10.36 5.49
C PHE A 215 -3.53 -9.21 5.51
N GLU A 216 -3.96 -7.96 5.35
CA GLU A 216 -3.08 -6.81 5.49
C GLU A 216 -2.52 -6.66 6.89
N TYR A 217 -3.21 -7.14 7.92
CA TYR A 217 -2.71 -7.17 9.29
C TYR A 217 -1.49 -8.08 9.46
N THR A 218 -1.34 -9.10 8.61
CA THR A 218 -0.14 -9.96 8.64
C THR A 218 1.15 -9.19 8.35
N ALA A 219 1.06 -8.00 7.73
CA ALA A 219 2.21 -7.13 7.50
C ALA A 219 2.91 -6.75 8.83
N LEU A 220 2.17 -6.64 9.93
CA LEU A 220 2.74 -6.41 11.26
C LEU A 220 3.59 -7.61 11.69
N ALA A 221 3.06 -8.83 11.60
CA ALA A 221 3.79 -10.06 11.96
C ALA A 221 5.05 -10.23 11.09
N TRP A 222 4.95 -9.98 9.77
CA TRP A 222 6.10 -10.03 8.88
C TRP A 222 7.14 -8.95 9.19
N SER A 223 6.73 -7.73 9.55
CA SER A 223 7.66 -6.67 9.92
C SER A 223 8.45 -7.04 11.19
N LEU A 224 7.77 -7.62 12.20
CA LEU A 224 8.42 -8.12 13.42
C LEU A 224 9.42 -9.24 13.13
N ALA A 225 9.03 -10.20 12.29
CA ALA A 225 9.92 -11.29 11.89
C ALA A 225 11.18 -10.76 11.18
N ILE A 226 11.02 -9.80 10.27
CA ILE A 226 12.14 -9.19 9.55
C ILE A 226 13.03 -8.37 10.50
N ASP A 227 12.45 -7.56 11.40
CA ASP A 227 13.21 -6.77 12.37
C ASP A 227 14.03 -7.69 13.29
N TRP A 228 13.48 -8.82 13.71
CA TRP A 228 14.23 -9.82 14.46
C TRP A 228 15.33 -10.49 13.63
N MET A 229 15.03 -10.92 12.41
CA MET A 229 16.02 -11.64 11.58
C MET A 229 17.18 -10.75 11.13
N VAL A 230 16.89 -9.50 10.74
CA VAL A 230 17.88 -8.59 10.13
C VAL A 230 18.59 -7.72 11.18
N TRP A 231 17.83 -7.15 12.11
CA TRP A 231 18.38 -6.20 13.10
C TRP A 231 18.52 -6.80 14.50
N ARG A 232 18.12 -8.08 14.70
CA ARG A 232 18.17 -8.78 16.00
C ARG A 232 17.41 -8.03 17.11
N GLN A 233 16.40 -7.25 16.75
CA GLN A 233 15.54 -6.55 17.70
C GLN A 233 14.41 -7.49 18.13
N TRP A 234 14.39 -7.87 19.42
CA TRP A 234 13.29 -8.65 19.97
C TRP A 234 12.09 -7.75 20.23
N PRO A 235 10.91 -8.12 19.72
CA PRO A 235 9.69 -7.42 20.06
C PRO A 235 9.35 -7.59 21.54
N ASP A 236 8.76 -6.55 22.15
CA ASP A 236 8.26 -6.66 23.51
C ASP A 236 7.03 -7.58 23.61
N ALA A 237 6.65 -7.98 24.85
CA ALA A 237 5.58 -8.94 25.07
C ALA A 237 4.22 -8.49 24.48
N PHE A 238 3.93 -7.19 24.47
CA PHE A 238 2.67 -6.66 23.92
C PHE A 238 2.67 -6.65 22.40
N THR A 239 3.83 -6.34 21.81
CA THR A 239 4.00 -6.42 20.35
C THR A 239 3.87 -7.85 19.85
N LEU A 240 4.38 -8.84 20.61
CA LEU A 240 4.15 -10.27 20.31
C LEU A 240 2.71 -10.71 20.50
N LEU A 241 2.01 -10.17 21.50
CA LEU A 241 0.61 -10.53 21.76
C LEU A 241 -0.33 -9.98 20.69
N GLY A 242 -0.01 -8.79 20.14
CA GLY A 242 -0.85 -8.12 19.17
C GLY A 242 -0.55 -8.50 17.71
N GLY A 243 0.66 -9.01 17.41
CA GLY A 243 1.06 -9.45 16.07
C GLY A 243 0.70 -10.91 15.83
#